data_f3d37cfa1c3884c8002e61e9726be934
#
_entry.id   f3d37cfa1c3884c8002e61e9726be934
#
_cell.length_a   1.000
_cell.length_b   1.000
_cell.length_c   1.000
_cell.angle_alpha   90.00
_cell.angle_beta   90.00
_cell.angle_gamma   90.00
#
_symmetry.space_group_name_H-M   'P 1'
#
loop_
_entity.id
_entity.type
_entity.pdbx_description
1 polymer ?
#
loop_
_entity_poly.entity_id
_entity_poly.type
_entity_poly.pdbx_seq_one_letter_code
_entity_poly.pdbx_strand_id
1 'polypeptide(L)'
;GVVAGSLQLVFPLKSNESSSFSASIDTHFVAPWARGKGLAKRLLESGEELARSRSFSQIILEVRETQKRAIRVYESAGYTRWGTLPTYHIVGKEKISGYFYYKNISKELD
;
A
#
# COMPACT_ATOMS: atom_id res chain seq x y z
N GLY A 1 -16.66 2.79 19.57
CA GLY A 1 -16.99 2.82 18.19
C GLY A 1 -16.52 1.60 17.43
N VAL A 2 -17.00 1.47 16.23
CA VAL A 2 -16.68 0.36 15.36
C VAL A 2 -15.70 0.85 14.30
N VAL A 3 -14.61 0.11 14.08
CA VAL A 3 -13.60 0.48 13.09
C VAL A 3 -14.09 0.07 11.70
N ALA A 4 -14.33 1.04 10.83
CA ALA A 4 -14.75 0.81 9.46
C ALA A 4 -13.57 0.40 8.57
N GLY A 5 -12.39 0.93 8.88
CA GLY A 5 -11.18 0.59 8.15
C GLY A 5 -9.96 1.19 8.82
N SER A 6 -8.79 0.71 8.40
CA SER A 6 -7.53 1.23 8.92
C SER A 6 -6.42 1.02 7.88
N LEU A 7 -5.41 1.87 7.99
CA LEU A 7 -4.21 1.76 7.16
C LEU A 7 -3.02 2.04 8.06
N GLN A 8 -2.01 1.18 7.99
CA GLN A 8 -0.80 1.33 8.76
C GLN A 8 0.38 1.57 7.84
N LEU A 9 1.07 2.67 8.08
CA LEU A 9 2.29 3.00 7.36
C LEU A 9 3.50 2.70 8.24
N VAL A 10 4.57 2.26 7.61
CA VAL A 10 5.86 2.06 8.27
C VAL A 10 6.83 3.08 7.70
N PHE A 11 7.42 3.88 8.59
CA PHE A 11 8.40 4.88 8.21
C PHE A 11 9.78 4.41 8.65
N PRO A 12 10.73 4.26 7.70
CA PRO A 12 12.10 3.90 8.08
C PRO A 12 12.79 5.04 8.82
N LEU A 13 13.82 4.69 9.58
CA LEU A 13 14.63 5.70 10.25
C LEU A 13 15.37 6.55 9.24
N LYS A 14 15.38 7.85 9.45
CA LYS A 14 16.04 8.81 8.55
C LYS A 14 17.55 8.76 8.58
N SER A 15 18.14 7.96 9.47
CA SER A 15 19.57 7.82 9.57
C SER A 15 20.21 7.10 8.37
N ASN A 16 19.41 6.36 7.59
CA ASN A 16 19.88 5.67 6.40
C ASN A 16 19.36 6.40 5.16
N GLU A 17 20.16 7.32 4.63
CA GLU A 17 19.77 8.17 3.52
C GLU A 17 19.37 7.42 2.26
N SER A 18 20.01 6.30 1.98
CA SER A 18 19.77 5.57 0.73
C SER A 18 18.40 4.91 0.66
N SER A 19 17.75 4.68 1.80
CA SER A 19 16.43 4.03 1.85
C SER A 19 15.37 4.84 2.57
N SER A 20 15.70 6.02 3.06
CA SER A 20 14.79 6.82 3.89
C SER A 20 13.74 7.59 3.10
N PHE A 21 13.72 7.48 1.78
CA PHE A 21 12.75 8.20 0.94
C PHE A 21 11.45 7.42 0.73
N SER A 22 11.39 6.17 1.14
CA SER A 22 10.23 5.30 0.93
C SER A 22 9.51 4.98 2.22
N ALA A 23 8.20 5.14 2.23
CA ALA A 23 7.34 4.62 3.29
C ALA A 23 6.65 3.35 2.78
N SER A 24 6.31 2.43 3.67
CA SER A 24 5.66 1.18 3.29
C SER A 24 4.26 1.10 3.87
N ILE A 25 3.32 0.54 3.11
CA ILE A 25 2.02 0.16 3.65
C ILE A 25 2.16 -1.26 4.19
N ASP A 26 1.96 -1.40 5.50
CA ASP A 26 2.03 -2.70 6.17
C ASP A 26 0.67 -3.37 6.26
N THR A 27 -0.35 -2.60 6.62
CA THR A 27 -1.70 -3.11 6.78
C THR A 27 -2.70 -2.13 6.19
N HIS A 28 -3.65 -2.66 5.41
CA HIS A 28 -4.74 -1.88 4.84
C HIS A 28 -6.01 -2.72 4.95
N PHE A 29 -6.96 -2.27 5.74
CA PHE A 29 -8.17 -3.01 6.05
C PHE A 29 -9.39 -2.14 5.88
N VAL A 30 -10.44 -2.70 5.25
CA VAL A 30 -11.77 -2.11 5.21
C VAL A 30 -12.76 -3.18 5.62
N ALA A 31 -13.57 -2.89 6.62
CA ALA A 31 -14.59 -3.83 7.09
C ALA A 31 -15.57 -4.16 5.95
N PRO A 32 -16.05 -5.40 5.85
CA PRO A 32 -16.96 -5.79 4.76
C PRO A 32 -18.18 -4.88 4.65
N TRP A 33 -18.76 -4.46 5.77
CA TRP A 33 -19.96 -3.62 5.77
C TRP A 33 -19.67 -2.18 5.30
N ALA A 34 -18.41 -1.78 5.25
CA ALA A 34 -18.01 -0.42 4.83
C ALA A 34 -17.48 -0.40 3.40
N ARG A 35 -17.40 -1.54 2.74
CA ARG A 35 -16.87 -1.62 1.37
C ARG A 35 -17.83 -0.96 0.38
N GLY A 36 -17.27 -0.52 -0.75
CA GLY A 36 -18.05 0.12 -1.80
C GLY A 36 -18.36 1.59 -1.58
N LYS A 37 -17.83 2.18 -0.49
CA LYS A 37 -18.07 3.59 -0.15
C LYS A 37 -16.83 4.47 -0.37
N GLY A 38 -15.83 3.95 -1.06
CA GLY A 38 -14.60 4.69 -1.32
C GLY A 38 -13.68 4.85 -0.11
N LEU A 39 -13.96 4.15 0.99
CA LEU A 39 -13.18 4.28 2.22
C LEU A 39 -11.74 3.83 2.03
N ALA A 40 -11.53 2.72 1.31
CA ALA A 40 -10.17 2.20 1.05
C ALA A 40 -9.31 3.25 0.36
N LYS A 41 -9.87 3.92 -0.65
CA LYS A 41 -9.15 4.95 -1.40
C LYS A 41 -8.88 6.17 -0.52
N ARG A 42 -9.84 6.58 0.30
CA ARG A 42 -9.66 7.73 1.19
C ARG A 42 -8.60 7.47 2.25
N LEU A 43 -8.55 6.26 2.80
CA LEU A 43 -7.50 5.86 3.73
C LEU A 43 -6.14 5.95 3.07
N LEU A 44 -6.05 5.44 1.84
CA LEU A 44 -4.82 5.46 1.08
C LEU A 44 -4.35 6.89 0.81
N GLU A 45 -5.26 7.77 0.39
CA GLU A 45 -4.96 9.18 0.16
C GLU A 45 -4.48 9.88 1.43
N SER A 46 -5.12 9.58 2.57
CA SER A 46 -4.69 10.14 3.85
C SER A 46 -3.30 9.66 4.24
N GLY A 47 -3.00 8.39 3.99
CA GLY A 47 -1.67 7.84 4.23
C GLY A 47 -0.62 8.49 3.35
N GLU A 48 -0.95 8.71 2.08
CA GLU A 48 -0.06 9.40 1.15
C GLU A 48 0.25 10.83 1.62
N GLU A 49 -0.78 11.53 2.08
CA GLU A 49 -0.62 12.89 2.59
C GLU A 49 0.27 12.93 3.83
N LEU A 50 0.07 11.98 4.75
CA LEU A 50 0.91 11.88 5.94
C LEU A 50 2.37 11.60 5.56
N ALA A 51 2.60 10.66 4.67
CA ALA A 51 3.96 10.34 4.21
C ALA A 51 4.61 11.55 3.55
N ARG A 52 3.85 12.26 2.73
CA ARG A 52 4.33 13.47 2.06
C ARG A 52 4.70 14.56 3.08
N SER A 53 3.88 14.72 4.13
CA SER A 53 4.14 15.70 5.17
C SER A 53 5.40 15.38 5.97
N ARG A 54 5.85 14.13 5.96
CA ARG A 54 7.08 13.69 6.62
C ARG A 54 8.26 13.59 5.65
N SER A 55 8.11 14.18 4.46
CA SER A 55 9.15 14.25 3.44
C SER A 55 9.52 12.91 2.80
N PHE A 56 8.60 11.95 2.84
CA PHE A 56 8.77 10.75 2.04
C PHE A 56 8.27 11.03 0.63
N SER A 57 8.96 10.49 -0.36
CA SER A 57 8.65 10.75 -1.76
C SER A 57 8.00 9.57 -2.46
N GLN A 58 7.92 8.42 -1.80
CA GLN A 58 7.45 7.20 -2.43
C GLN A 58 6.76 6.30 -1.40
N ILE A 59 5.72 5.60 -1.86
CA ILE A 59 5.08 4.54 -1.07
C ILE A 59 5.28 3.22 -1.80
N ILE A 60 5.66 2.19 -1.05
CA ILE A 60 5.80 0.84 -1.57
C ILE A 60 4.85 -0.09 -0.81
N LEU A 61 4.39 -1.13 -1.46
CA LEU A 61 3.50 -2.11 -0.83
C LEU A 61 3.60 -3.46 -1.52
N GLU A 62 3.15 -4.48 -0.81
CA GLU A 62 3.04 -5.84 -1.31
C GLU A 62 1.61 -6.31 -1.13
N VAL A 63 1.11 -7.10 -2.07
CA VAL A 63 -0.24 -7.63 -1.99
C VAL A 63 -0.29 -9.00 -2.65
N ARG A 64 -1.06 -9.92 -2.05
CA ARG A 64 -1.25 -11.25 -2.64
C ARG A 64 -2.15 -11.15 -3.86
N GLU A 65 -1.89 -12.01 -4.86
CA GLU A 65 -2.70 -12.04 -6.08
C GLU A 65 -4.18 -12.32 -5.81
N THR A 66 -4.49 -12.97 -4.68
CA THR A 66 -5.86 -13.30 -4.31
C THR A 66 -6.65 -12.09 -3.79
N GLN A 67 -5.97 -11.01 -3.44
CA GLN A 67 -6.61 -9.81 -2.89
C GLN A 67 -7.05 -8.87 -4.01
N LYS A 68 -8.05 -9.32 -4.78
CA LYS A 68 -8.48 -8.63 -5.99
C LYS A 68 -9.00 -7.21 -5.74
N ARG A 69 -9.71 -7.00 -4.62
CA ARG A 69 -10.23 -5.66 -4.28
C ARG A 69 -9.12 -4.68 -3.98
N ALA A 70 -8.13 -5.12 -3.18
CA ALA A 70 -7.00 -4.28 -2.84
C ALA A 70 -6.20 -3.91 -4.09
N ILE A 71 -5.98 -4.88 -4.97
CA ILE A 71 -5.27 -4.65 -6.23
C ILE A 71 -5.99 -3.58 -7.05
N ARG A 72 -7.31 -3.66 -7.18
CA ARG A 72 -8.08 -2.67 -7.92
C ARG A 72 -7.95 -1.27 -7.32
N VAL A 73 -7.99 -1.20 -5.97
CA VAL A 73 -7.83 0.08 -5.28
C VAL A 73 -6.46 0.69 -5.58
N TYR A 74 -5.41 -0.10 -5.44
CA TYR A 74 -4.06 0.40 -5.67
C TYR A 74 -3.86 0.84 -7.12
N GLU A 75 -4.30 0.04 -8.07
CA GLU A 75 -4.14 0.37 -9.48
C GLU A 75 -4.96 1.60 -9.86
N SER A 76 -6.18 1.73 -9.33
CA SER A 76 -7.00 2.92 -9.57
C SER A 76 -6.43 4.18 -8.92
N ALA A 77 -5.64 4.01 -7.87
CA ALA A 77 -5.01 5.13 -7.15
C ALA A 77 -3.65 5.51 -7.76
N GLY A 78 -3.25 4.88 -8.85
CA GLY A 78 -2.02 5.24 -9.54
C GLY A 78 -0.78 4.47 -9.13
N TYR A 79 -0.94 3.37 -8.40
CA TYR A 79 0.19 2.51 -8.06
C TYR A 79 0.57 1.66 -9.25
N THR A 80 1.86 1.43 -9.42
CA THR A 80 2.42 0.64 -10.51
C THR A 80 2.98 -0.65 -9.98
N ARG A 81 2.59 -1.77 -10.60
CA ARG A 81 3.20 -3.06 -10.28
C ARG A 81 4.57 -3.11 -10.94
N TRP A 82 5.59 -3.38 -10.14
CA TRP A 82 6.96 -3.47 -10.65
C TRP A 82 7.57 -4.84 -10.50
N GLY A 83 6.92 -5.76 -9.77
CA GLY A 83 7.46 -7.09 -9.57
C GLY A 83 6.42 -8.09 -9.14
N THR A 84 6.75 -9.37 -9.34
CA THR A 84 5.93 -10.51 -8.93
C THR A 84 6.83 -11.56 -8.34
N LEU A 85 6.46 -12.04 -7.14
CA LEU A 85 7.13 -13.18 -6.53
C LEU A 85 6.19 -14.37 -6.64
N PRO A 86 6.50 -15.38 -7.48
CA PRO A 86 5.56 -16.49 -7.73
C PRO A 86 5.18 -17.29 -6.50
N THR A 87 6.09 -17.43 -5.53
CA THR A 87 5.79 -18.11 -4.28
C THR A 87 5.97 -17.13 -3.14
N TYR A 88 5.03 -16.21 -3.02
CA TYR A 88 5.01 -15.22 -1.96
C TYR A 88 4.40 -15.81 -0.68
N HIS A 89 3.41 -16.69 -0.84
CA HIS A 89 2.69 -17.30 0.27
C HIS A 89 2.24 -18.70 -0.13
N ILE A 90 2.15 -19.60 0.83
CA ILE A 90 1.68 -20.97 0.59
C ILE A 90 0.48 -21.23 1.49
N VAL A 91 -0.64 -21.65 0.88
CA VAL A 91 -1.84 -22.05 1.61
C VAL A 91 -2.12 -23.51 1.24
N GLY A 92 -1.94 -24.40 2.22
CA GLY A 92 -1.99 -25.83 1.94
C GLY A 92 -0.92 -26.22 0.95
N LYS A 93 -1.31 -26.68 -0.24
CA LYS A 93 -0.38 -27.04 -1.32
C LYS A 93 -0.32 -25.98 -2.41
N GLU A 94 -1.12 -24.92 -2.30
CA GLU A 94 -1.18 -23.89 -3.33
C GLU A 94 -0.13 -22.80 -3.07
N LYS A 95 0.59 -22.45 -4.12
CA LYS A 95 1.50 -21.33 -4.13
C LYS A 95 0.76 -20.09 -4.60
N ILE A 96 0.83 -19.03 -3.81
CA ILE A 96 0.17 -17.77 -4.11
C ILE A 96 1.21 -16.73 -4.42
N SER A 97 1.07 -16.06 -5.56
CA SER A 97 1.98 -15.00 -5.95
C SER A 97 1.73 -13.73 -5.15
N GLY A 98 2.79 -12.95 -4.94
CA GLY A 98 2.71 -11.62 -4.37
C GLY A 98 3.13 -10.61 -5.41
N TYR A 99 2.43 -9.48 -5.43
CA TYR A 99 2.70 -8.37 -6.32
C TYR A 99 3.29 -7.21 -5.54
N PHE A 100 4.27 -6.56 -6.13
CA PHE A 100 4.97 -5.42 -5.53
C PHE A 100 4.60 -4.17 -6.30
N TYR A 101 4.14 -3.16 -5.55
CA TYR A 101 3.67 -1.90 -6.13
C TYR A 101 4.42 -0.73 -5.54
N TYR A 102 4.48 0.36 -6.29
CA TYR A 102 5.01 1.62 -5.80
C TYR A 102 4.20 2.77 -6.37
N LYS A 103 4.29 3.93 -5.71
CA LYS A 103 3.75 5.18 -6.21
C LYS A 103 4.67 6.32 -5.77
N ASN A 104 5.03 7.17 -6.69
CA ASN A 104 5.73 8.41 -6.39
C ASN A 104 4.69 9.42 -5.89
N ILE A 105 4.90 9.93 -4.68
CA ILE A 105 3.98 10.88 -4.05
C ILE A 105 4.59 12.27 -3.89
N SER A 106 5.82 12.45 -4.35
CA SER A 106 6.49 13.74 -4.25
C SER A 106 5.83 14.77 -5.18
N LYS A 107 5.57 15.95 -4.66
CA LYS A 107 5.02 17.05 -5.45
C LYS A 107 6.08 17.76 -6.28
N GLU A 108 7.35 17.46 -6.03
CA GLU A 108 8.47 18.11 -6.70
C GLU A 108 8.85 17.45 -8.03
N LEU A 109 8.35 16.24 -8.26
CA LEU A 109 8.67 15.49 -9.48
C LEU A 109 7.52 15.61 -10.46
N ASP A 110 7.61 16.59 -11.29
CA ASP A 110 6.63 16.81 -12.35
C ASP A 110 7.03 16.14 -13.65
#